data_971a7bd726f8b655fc7ad609c9271f3a
#
_entry.id   971a7bd726f8b655fc7ad609c9271f3a
#
_cell.length_a   1.000
_cell.length_b   1.000
_cell.length_c   1.000
_cell.angle_alpha   90.00
_cell.angle_beta   90.00
_cell.angle_gamma   90.00
#
_symmetry.space_group_name_H-M   'P 1'
#
loop_
_entity.id
_entity.type
_entity.pdbx_description
1 polymer ?
#
loop_
_entity_poly.entity_id
_entity_poly.type
_entity_poly.pdbx_seq_one_letter_code
_entity_poly.pdbx_strand_id
1 'polypeptide(L)'
;MHGRARWFEHNLQSLRVVDELEERYPAFNGLNLSFEAREGILKHCARRNAELIEASEPNGVASRFLQGTQPSLEAQLCNLADSIAYNAHDIDDGVRSGLLSLEQLQDVPLFARHQQQTLEAFPHLGSADEALHGRRLLYETIRRMLSEQVFDVIGATQTALQQHAPQNADQARLCPPLLQFSAEMEDASQTLKTFLLRNLYRHPQVMQTTDWARRVVHELFEVYVSRPQEMPRAFAQRHNLPRAVADYVSGMTDRFATREHARLVGS
;
A
#
# COMPACT_ATOMS: atom_id res chain seq x y z
N MET A 1 -8.26 29.33 -21.80
CA MET A 1 -7.44 28.10 -21.65
C MET A 1 -7.95 27.38 -20.43
N HIS A 2 -8.71 26.31 -20.60
CA HIS A 2 -9.31 25.55 -19.53
C HIS A 2 -8.22 24.70 -18.88
N GLY A 3 -7.78 25.09 -17.67
CA GLY A 3 -6.88 24.29 -16.87
C GLY A 3 -7.56 22.98 -16.52
N ARG A 4 -7.14 21.88 -17.17
CA ARG A 4 -7.56 20.53 -16.78
C ARG A 4 -7.18 20.33 -15.32
N ALA A 5 -8.18 20.06 -14.47
CA ALA A 5 -7.98 19.71 -13.07
C ALA A 5 -6.89 18.64 -13.00
N ARG A 6 -5.82 18.89 -12.24
CA ARG A 6 -4.81 17.87 -11.94
C ARG A 6 -5.50 16.83 -11.08
N TRP A 7 -5.62 15.61 -11.61
CA TRP A 7 -6.21 14.51 -10.88
C TRP A 7 -5.39 14.24 -9.61
N PHE A 8 -6.09 13.97 -8.50
CA PHE A 8 -5.45 13.48 -7.28
C PHE A 8 -4.79 12.13 -7.56
N GLU A 9 -3.53 11.97 -7.14
CA GLU A 9 -2.78 10.73 -7.25
C GLU A 9 -2.05 10.51 -5.92
N HIS A 10 -2.30 9.35 -5.30
CA HIS A 10 -1.91 9.09 -3.92
C HIS A 10 -0.39 9.06 -3.69
N ASN A 11 0.41 8.53 -4.64
CA ASN A 11 1.87 8.53 -4.50
C ASN A 11 2.45 9.95 -4.55
N LEU A 12 1.88 10.81 -5.42
CA LEU A 12 2.26 12.23 -5.46
C LEU A 12 1.85 12.94 -4.17
N GLN A 13 0.71 12.58 -3.61
CA GLN A 13 0.27 13.13 -2.33
C GLN A 13 1.17 12.66 -1.19
N SER A 14 1.57 11.39 -1.17
CA SER A 14 2.51 10.87 -0.17
C SER A 14 3.84 11.60 -0.22
N LEU A 15 4.39 11.82 -1.43
CA LEU A 15 5.62 12.61 -1.59
C LEU A 15 5.42 14.03 -1.08
N ARG A 16 4.30 14.67 -1.43
CA ARG A 16 3.98 16.02 -0.97
C ARG A 16 3.83 16.11 0.56
N VAL A 17 3.25 15.09 1.19
CA VAL A 17 3.15 15.04 2.66
C VAL A 17 4.54 15.10 3.27
N VAL A 18 5.46 14.26 2.84
CA VAL A 18 6.81 14.17 3.42
C VAL A 18 7.72 15.33 3.03
N ASP A 19 7.48 15.97 1.89
CA ASP A 19 8.31 17.09 1.40
C ASP A 19 7.83 18.45 1.88
N GLU A 20 6.49 18.64 2.09
CA GLU A 20 5.94 19.98 2.30
C GLU A 20 4.95 20.10 3.48
N LEU A 21 4.15 19.05 3.76
CA LEU A 21 3.00 19.18 4.65
C LEU A 21 3.29 18.79 6.10
N GLU A 22 4.29 17.94 6.35
CA GLU A 22 4.70 17.60 7.71
C GLU A 22 5.39 18.80 8.38
N GLU A 23 4.93 19.14 9.59
CA GLU A 23 5.43 20.25 10.40
C GLU A 23 6.15 19.69 11.64
N ARG A 24 7.33 19.08 11.44
CA ARG A 24 8.13 18.45 12.51
C ARG A 24 9.29 19.29 12.98
N TYR A 25 9.79 20.15 12.12
CA TYR A 25 11.02 20.92 12.35
C TYR A 25 10.75 22.43 12.28
N PRO A 26 11.31 23.25 13.20
CA PRO A 26 11.03 24.68 13.21
C PRO A 26 11.67 25.45 12.04
N ALA A 27 12.67 24.88 11.39
CA ALA A 27 13.47 25.55 10.38
C ALA A 27 12.98 25.31 8.94
N PHE A 28 12.20 24.27 8.70
CA PHE A 28 11.73 23.88 7.37
C PHE A 28 10.45 23.05 7.43
N ASN A 29 9.72 23.02 6.32
CA ASN A 29 8.57 22.17 6.12
C ASN A 29 9.01 20.76 5.65
N GLY A 30 8.17 19.76 5.87
CA GLY A 30 8.46 18.39 5.50
C GLY A 30 9.44 17.70 6.44
N LEU A 31 9.91 16.52 6.02
CA LEU A 31 10.76 15.64 6.83
C LEU A 31 12.24 15.67 6.43
N ASN A 32 12.59 16.34 5.34
CA ASN A 32 13.97 16.39 4.80
C ASN A 32 14.56 14.99 4.61
N LEU A 33 13.81 14.11 3.94
CA LEU A 33 14.23 12.74 3.67
C LEU A 33 15.33 12.68 2.61
N SER A 34 16.13 11.61 2.64
CA SER A 34 17.11 11.35 1.59
C SER A 34 16.44 11.07 0.23
N PHE A 35 17.21 11.18 -0.85
CA PHE A 35 16.76 10.87 -2.19
C PHE A 35 16.15 9.46 -2.28
N GLU A 36 16.84 8.46 -1.73
CA GLU A 36 16.42 7.06 -1.78
C GLU A 36 15.11 6.83 -1.02
N ALA A 37 14.93 7.47 0.13
CA ALA A 37 13.68 7.38 0.90
C ALA A 37 12.50 7.99 0.14
N ARG A 38 12.69 9.19 -0.46
CA ARG A 38 11.67 9.85 -1.28
C ARG A 38 11.36 9.05 -2.55
N GLU A 39 12.38 8.50 -3.19
CA GLU A 39 12.22 7.62 -4.36
C GLU A 39 11.42 6.36 -4.01
N GLY A 40 11.67 5.77 -2.85
CA GLY A 40 10.93 4.61 -2.34
C GLY A 40 9.46 4.93 -2.04
N ILE A 41 9.17 6.14 -1.53
CA ILE A 41 7.79 6.62 -1.30
C ILE A 41 7.06 6.78 -2.63
N LEU A 42 7.72 7.29 -3.66
CA LEU A 42 7.17 7.40 -5.02
C LEU A 42 7.20 6.03 -5.72
N LYS A 43 6.42 5.06 -5.23
CA LYS A 43 6.42 3.67 -5.71
C LYS A 43 6.07 3.54 -7.19
N HIS A 44 5.01 4.26 -7.62
CA HIS A 44 4.48 4.24 -8.97
C HIS A 44 4.25 5.67 -9.44
N CYS A 45 4.61 5.95 -10.68
CA CYS A 45 4.39 7.25 -11.27
C CYS A 45 4.10 7.11 -12.77
N ALA A 46 2.94 7.56 -13.19
CA ALA A 46 2.64 7.62 -14.63
C ALA A 46 3.62 8.60 -15.30
N ARG A 47 4.05 8.29 -16.52
CA ARG A 47 5.02 9.10 -17.28
C ARG A 47 4.68 10.59 -17.26
N ARG A 48 3.42 10.95 -17.49
CA ARG A 48 2.95 12.33 -17.43
C ARG A 48 3.23 13.02 -16.11
N ASN A 49 3.04 12.31 -14.99
CA ASN A 49 3.31 12.85 -13.65
C ASN A 49 4.82 12.94 -13.39
N ALA A 50 5.59 11.96 -13.87
CA ALA A 50 7.04 11.99 -13.80
C ALA A 50 7.61 13.20 -14.55
N GLU A 51 7.10 13.53 -15.74
CA GLU A 51 7.50 14.72 -16.51
C GLU A 51 7.20 16.03 -15.74
N LEU A 52 6.10 16.09 -14.99
CA LEU A 52 5.77 17.25 -14.16
C LEU A 52 6.69 17.42 -12.96
N ILE A 53 7.05 16.31 -12.29
CA ILE A 53 7.99 16.33 -11.16
C ILE A 53 9.39 16.69 -11.68
N GLU A 54 9.83 16.05 -12.76
CA GLU A 54 11.15 16.29 -13.37
C GLU A 54 11.32 17.76 -13.82
N ALA A 55 10.25 18.39 -14.30
CA ALA A 55 10.28 19.83 -14.63
C ALA A 55 10.48 20.74 -13.40
N SER A 56 10.09 20.29 -12.22
CA SER A 56 10.27 21.04 -10.97
C SER A 56 11.53 20.64 -10.18
N GLU A 57 11.98 19.40 -10.35
CA GLU A 57 13.13 18.80 -9.69
C GLU A 57 13.95 17.96 -10.72
N PRO A 58 14.77 18.61 -11.57
CA PRO A 58 15.55 17.92 -12.58
C PRO A 58 16.52 16.90 -11.98
N ASN A 59 16.56 15.68 -12.56
CA ASN A 59 17.27 14.51 -12.04
C ASN A 59 16.83 14.11 -10.63
N GLY A 60 15.60 14.46 -10.26
CA GLY A 60 14.98 14.13 -9.00
C GLY A 60 14.40 12.72 -8.96
N VAL A 61 13.58 12.46 -7.94
CA VAL A 61 13.03 11.13 -7.64
C VAL A 61 12.12 10.55 -8.74
N ALA A 62 11.66 11.37 -9.67
CA ALA A 62 10.82 10.93 -10.79
C ALA A 62 11.61 10.51 -12.04
N SER A 63 12.89 10.83 -12.12
CA SER A 63 13.72 10.59 -13.31
C SER A 63 13.75 9.12 -13.72
N ARG A 64 13.76 8.20 -12.75
CA ARG A 64 13.76 6.75 -13.02
C ARG A 64 12.56 6.27 -13.85
N PHE A 65 11.40 6.90 -13.69
CA PHE A 65 10.20 6.53 -14.45
C PHE A 65 10.28 6.99 -15.93
N LEU A 66 11.08 8.00 -16.22
CA LEU A 66 11.36 8.46 -17.57
C LEU A 66 12.47 7.66 -18.23
N GLN A 67 13.45 7.25 -17.44
CA GLN A 67 14.62 6.49 -17.89
C GLN A 67 14.38 4.97 -17.92
N GLY A 68 13.33 4.48 -17.25
CA GLY A 68 13.01 3.06 -17.13
C GLY A 68 13.97 2.28 -16.20
N THR A 69 14.57 2.98 -15.23
CA THR A 69 15.48 2.35 -14.25
C THR A 69 14.74 1.88 -12.99
N GLN A 70 15.37 0.97 -12.24
CA GLN A 70 14.84 0.44 -10.99
C GLN A 70 15.12 1.40 -9.83
N PRO A 71 14.30 1.37 -8.76
CA PRO A 71 14.64 2.04 -7.51
C PRO A 71 15.77 1.31 -6.78
N SER A 72 16.22 1.87 -5.65
CA SER A 72 17.19 1.19 -4.78
C SER A 72 16.72 -0.21 -4.37
N LEU A 73 17.64 -1.09 -3.99
CA LEU A 73 17.30 -2.44 -3.54
C LEU A 73 16.42 -2.41 -2.29
N GLU A 74 16.64 -1.46 -1.40
CA GLU A 74 15.82 -1.25 -0.21
C GLU A 74 14.37 -0.91 -0.58
N ALA A 75 14.17 -0.07 -1.59
CA ALA A 75 12.82 0.26 -2.06
C ALA A 75 12.13 -0.92 -2.76
N GLN A 76 12.88 -1.73 -3.53
CA GLN A 76 12.38 -2.99 -4.09
C GLN A 76 11.97 -3.95 -2.96
N LEU A 77 12.82 -4.10 -1.93
CA LEU A 77 12.53 -4.93 -0.76
C LEU A 77 11.27 -4.47 -0.03
N CYS A 78 11.18 -3.17 0.27
CA CYS A 78 10.00 -2.62 0.94
C CYS A 78 8.71 -2.90 0.17
N ASN A 79 8.72 -2.78 -1.17
CA ASN A 79 7.55 -3.07 -1.99
C ASN A 79 7.12 -4.53 -1.90
N LEU A 80 8.07 -5.45 -1.91
CA LEU A 80 7.79 -6.89 -1.85
C LEU A 80 7.34 -7.30 -0.45
N ALA A 81 8.05 -6.83 0.59
CA ALA A 81 7.69 -7.08 1.98
C ALA A 81 6.29 -6.54 2.33
N ASP A 82 5.95 -5.33 1.86
CA ASP A 82 4.62 -4.74 2.00
C ASP A 82 3.54 -5.64 1.37
N SER A 83 3.79 -6.14 0.16
CA SER A 83 2.87 -7.07 -0.53
C SER A 83 2.67 -8.38 0.23
N ILE A 84 3.73 -8.97 0.79
CA ILE A 84 3.69 -10.20 1.58
C ILE A 84 2.88 -9.95 2.87
N ALA A 85 3.23 -8.88 3.60
CA ALA A 85 2.56 -8.53 4.85
C ALA A 85 1.09 -8.21 4.64
N TYR A 86 0.76 -7.47 3.58
CA TYR A 86 -0.61 -7.09 3.24
C TYR A 86 -1.48 -8.33 3.01
N ASN A 87 -1.03 -9.27 2.19
CA ASN A 87 -1.77 -10.52 1.94
C ASN A 87 -2.01 -11.32 3.24
N ALA A 88 -1.03 -11.37 4.13
CA ALA A 88 -1.13 -12.07 5.41
C ALA A 88 -2.14 -11.40 6.36
N HIS A 89 -2.10 -10.08 6.45
CA HIS A 89 -3.05 -9.30 7.25
C HIS A 89 -4.48 -9.39 6.69
N ASP A 90 -4.63 -9.37 5.38
CA ASP A 90 -5.94 -9.50 4.74
C ASP A 90 -6.59 -10.87 4.99
N ILE A 91 -5.81 -11.94 5.03
CA ILE A 91 -6.31 -13.25 5.44
C ILE A 91 -6.79 -13.20 6.90
N ASP A 92 -5.97 -12.67 7.82
CA ASP A 92 -6.34 -12.55 9.24
C ASP A 92 -7.60 -11.70 9.43
N ASP A 93 -7.63 -10.52 8.84
CA ASP A 93 -8.77 -9.60 8.95
C ASP A 93 -10.02 -10.17 8.28
N GLY A 94 -9.88 -10.83 7.14
CA GLY A 94 -10.97 -11.49 6.44
C GLY A 94 -11.63 -12.59 7.29
N VAL A 95 -10.82 -13.44 7.90
CA VAL A 95 -11.32 -14.50 8.78
C VAL A 95 -11.89 -13.94 10.08
N ARG A 96 -11.21 -12.98 10.71
CA ARG A 96 -11.68 -12.36 11.96
C ARG A 96 -12.97 -11.58 11.81
N SER A 97 -13.19 -10.96 10.66
CA SER A 97 -14.42 -10.25 10.35
C SER A 97 -15.57 -11.16 9.89
N GLY A 98 -15.28 -12.46 9.68
CA GLY A 98 -16.25 -13.43 9.14
C GLY A 98 -16.55 -13.25 7.65
N LEU A 99 -15.74 -12.46 6.94
CA LEU A 99 -15.87 -12.28 5.48
C LEU A 99 -15.22 -13.43 4.70
N LEU A 100 -14.22 -14.08 5.30
CA LEU A 100 -13.60 -15.30 4.79
C LEU A 100 -13.72 -16.42 5.80
N SER A 101 -13.82 -17.65 5.31
CA SER A 101 -13.73 -18.86 6.13
C SER A 101 -12.43 -19.63 5.87
N LEU A 102 -11.99 -20.44 6.84
CA LEU A 102 -10.85 -21.33 6.65
C LEU A 102 -11.09 -22.35 5.53
N GLU A 103 -12.35 -22.74 5.32
CA GLU A 103 -12.77 -23.65 4.26
C GLU A 103 -12.55 -23.01 2.87
N GLN A 104 -12.98 -21.76 2.68
CA GLN A 104 -12.75 -21.02 1.43
C GLN A 104 -11.25 -20.86 1.12
N LEU A 105 -10.41 -20.69 2.14
CA LEU A 105 -8.96 -20.56 1.98
C LEU A 105 -8.29 -21.85 1.49
N GLN A 106 -8.96 -23.03 1.57
CA GLN A 106 -8.47 -24.26 0.97
C GLN A 106 -8.37 -24.17 -0.56
N ASP A 107 -9.12 -23.28 -1.20
CA ASP A 107 -9.02 -23.04 -2.64
C ASP A 107 -7.69 -22.34 -3.04
N VAL A 108 -6.91 -21.87 -2.06
CA VAL A 108 -5.60 -21.24 -2.26
C VAL A 108 -4.51 -22.27 -1.97
N PRO A 109 -3.81 -22.81 -2.98
CA PRO A 109 -2.84 -23.90 -2.80
C PRO A 109 -1.74 -23.57 -1.78
N LEU A 110 -1.26 -22.32 -1.77
CA LEU A 110 -0.25 -21.86 -0.80
C LEU A 110 -0.78 -21.96 0.65
N PHE A 111 -2.01 -21.54 0.91
CA PHE A 111 -2.63 -21.64 2.23
C PHE A 111 -2.92 -23.09 2.62
N ALA A 112 -3.55 -23.85 1.72
CA ALA A 112 -3.93 -25.25 1.96
C ALA A 112 -2.72 -26.12 2.34
N ARG A 113 -1.61 -25.98 1.60
CA ARG A 113 -0.36 -26.70 1.88
C ARG A 113 0.17 -26.40 3.29
N HIS A 114 0.23 -25.14 3.67
CA HIS A 114 0.74 -24.75 5.00
C HIS A 114 -0.22 -25.11 6.12
N GLN A 115 -1.52 -25.09 5.88
CA GLN A 115 -2.50 -25.56 6.87
C GLN A 115 -2.36 -27.05 7.10
N GLN A 116 -2.18 -27.85 6.05
CA GLN A 116 -1.91 -29.27 6.18
C GLN A 116 -0.63 -29.54 6.99
N GLN A 117 0.48 -28.86 6.65
CA GLN A 117 1.74 -28.96 7.40
C GLN A 117 1.58 -28.54 8.87
N THR A 118 0.74 -27.58 9.14
CA THR A 118 0.43 -27.14 10.52
C THR A 118 -0.32 -28.23 11.27
N LEU A 119 -1.31 -28.85 10.65
CA LEU A 119 -2.07 -29.95 11.26
C LEU A 119 -1.22 -31.22 11.47
N GLU A 120 -0.31 -31.51 10.57
CA GLU A 120 0.67 -32.60 10.73
C GLU A 120 1.60 -32.34 11.93
N ALA A 121 2.08 -31.11 12.10
CA ALA A 121 2.94 -30.73 13.22
C ALA A 121 2.19 -30.59 14.56
N PHE A 122 0.92 -30.19 14.50
CA PHE A 122 0.06 -29.90 15.65
C PHE A 122 -1.34 -30.54 15.48
N PRO A 123 -1.47 -31.88 15.55
CA PRO A 123 -2.75 -32.57 15.26
C PRO A 123 -3.91 -32.11 16.15
N HIS A 124 -3.64 -31.65 17.35
CA HIS A 124 -4.65 -31.15 18.29
C HIS A 124 -5.38 -29.89 17.79
N LEU A 125 -4.80 -29.15 16.84
CA LEU A 125 -5.44 -27.96 16.25
C LEU A 125 -6.57 -28.31 15.27
N GLY A 126 -6.65 -29.56 14.83
CA GLY A 126 -7.72 -30.09 13.99
C GLY A 126 -8.91 -30.68 14.75
N SER A 127 -8.92 -30.62 16.10
CA SER A 127 -10.02 -31.12 16.92
C SER A 127 -11.24 -30.19 16.88
N ALA A 128 -12.44 -30.76 17.18
CA ALA A 128 -13.75 -30.12 16.98
C ALA A 128 -14.03 -28.82 17.76
N ASP A 129 -13.11 -28.34 18.57
CA ASP A 129 -13.24 -27.03 19.25
C ASP A 129 -12.69 -25.91 18.38
N GLU A 130 -13.38 -25.59 17.30
CA GLU A 130 -13.00 -24.54 16.33
C GLU A 130 -12.79 -23.17 16.99
N ALA A 131 -13.59 -22.86 18.01
CA ALA A 131 -13.50 -21.54 18.69
C ALA A 131 -12.18 -21.37 19.42
N LEU A 132 -11.59 -22.44 19.97
CA LEU A 132 -10.33 -22.40 20.71
C LEU A 132 -9.10 -22.61 19.79
N HIS A 133 -9.21 -23.46 18.79
CA HIS A 133 -8.09 -23.91 17.97
C HIS A 133 -8.00 -23.19 16.62
N GLY A 134 -9.12 -22.76 16.05
CA GLY A 134 -9.17 -22.14 14.71
C GLY A 134 -8.26 -20.94 14.56
N ARG A 135 -8.19 -20.07 15.57
CA ARG A 135 -7.28 -18.90 15.59
C ARG A 135 -5.80 -19.31 15.63
N ARG A 136 -5.45 -20.32 16.42
CA ARG A 136 -4.06 -20.81 16.50
C ARG A 136 -3.65 -21.48 15.20
N LEU A 137 -4.54 -22.26 14.61
CA LEU A 137 -4.33 -22.87 13.29
C LEU A 137 -4.09 -21.80 12.23
N LEU A 138 -4.94 -20.78 12.16
CA LEU A 138 -4.79 -19.66 11.23
C LEU A 138 -3.43 -18.97 11.39
N TYR A 139 -3.07 -18.57 12.61
CA TYR A 139 -1.81 -17.83 12.85
C TYR A 139 -0.58 -18.67 12.54
N GLU A 140 -0.57 -19.96 12.88
CA GLU A 140 0.56 -20.82 12.56
C GLU A 140 0.65 -21.07 11.04
N THR A 141 -0.48 -21.22 10.36
CA THR A 141 -0.54 -21.34 8.89
C THR A 141 0.03 -20.07 8.22
N ILE A 142 -0.44 -18.89 8.63
CA ILE A 142 0.07 -17.62 8.12
C ILE A 142 1.57 -17.46 8.39
N ARG A 143 2.04 -17.80 9.59
CA ARG A 143 3.47 -17.72 9.94
C ARG A 143 4.33 -18.59 9.03
N ARG A 144 3.91 -19.81 8.72
CA ARG A 144 4.60 -20.70 7.80
C ARG A 144 4.61 -20.18 6.38
N MET A 145 3.46 -19.65 5.91
CA MET A 145 3.38 -18.98 4.60
C MET A 145 4.35 -17.80 4.50
N LEU A 146 4.36 -16.93 5.51
CA LEU A 146 5.28 -15.80 5.56
C LEU A 146 6.74 -16.25 5.53
N SER A 147 7.09 -17.27 6.33
CA SER A 147 8.46 -17.80 6.36
C SER A 147 8.88 -18.34 4.99
N GLU A 148 8.05 -19.13 4.32
CA GLU A 148 8.37 -19.66 2.98
C GLU A 148 8.56 -18.53 1.98
N GLN A 149 7.66 -17.55 1.94
CA GLN A 149 7.77 -16.39 1.04
C GLN A 149 9.06 -15.58 1.28
N VAL A 150 9.43 -15.37 2.55
CA VAL A 150 10.68 -14.66 2.90
C VAL A 150 11.90 -15.43 2.44
N PHE A 151 11.96 -16.75 2.69
CA PHE A 151 13.09 -17.57 2.24
C PHE A 151 13.15 -17.70 0.72
N ASP A 152 12.02 -17.75 0.04
CA ASP A 152 11.95 -17.75 -1.42
C ASP A 152 12.53 -16.44 -1.99
N VAL A 153 12.11 -15.28 -1.47
CA VAL A 153 12.68 -13.96 -1.87
C VAL A 153 14.17 -13.93 -1.67
N ILE A 154 14.68 -14.43 -0.53
CA ILE A 154 16.12 -14.46 -0.27
C ILE A 154 16.85 -15.29 -1.33
N GLY A 155 16.36 -16.52 -1.62
CA GLY A 155 16.97 -17.42 -2.59
C GLY A 155 16.92 -16.88 -4.02
N ALA A 156 15.77 -16.39 -4.44
CA ALA A 156 15.58 -15.80 -5.78
C ALA A 156 16.43 -14.53 -5.96
N THR A 157 16.49 -13.67 -4.93
CA THR A 157 17.34 -12.47 -4.92
C THR A 157 18.83 -12.83 -5.01
N GLN A 158 19.31 -13.82 -4.25
CA GLN A 158 20.69 -14.28 -4.34
C GLN A 158 21.03 -14.76 -5.74
N THR A 159 20.14 -15.51 -6.37
CA THR A 159 20.28 -15.98 -7.75
C THR A 159 20.36 -14.82 -8.74
N ALA A 160 19.45 -13.85 -8.62
CA ALA A 160 19.44 -12.67 -9.48
C ALA A 160 20.71 -11.82 -9.32
N LEU A 161 21.17 -11.62 -8.08
CA LEU A 161 22.42 -10.89 -7.81
C LEU A 161 23.65 -11.60 -8.39
N GLN A 162 23.73 -12.93 -8.32
CA GLN A 162 24.81 -13.70 -8.93
C GLN A 162 24.77 -13.62 -10.45
N GLN A 163 23.58 -13.68 -11.04
CA GLN A 163 23.40 -13.64 -12.50
C GLN A 163 23.73 -12.27 -13.09
N HIS A 164 23.29 -11.19 -12.46
CA HIS A 164 23.49 -9.82 -12.98
C HIS A 164 24.76 -9.15 -12.45
N ALA A 165 25.29 -9.62 -11.32
CA ALA A 165 26.55 -9.21 -10.69
C ALA A 165 26.79 -7.69 -10.66
N PRO A 166 25.82 -6.85 -10.24
CA PRO A 166 26.02 -5.41 -10.19
C PRO A 166 27.12 -5.06 -9.18
N GLN A 167 28.05 -4.19 -9.58
CA GLN A 167 29.21 -3.84 -8.77
C GLN A 167 28.96 -2.63 -7.84
N ASN A 168 27.86 -1.92 -8.06
CA ASN A 168 27.46 -0.75 -7.29
C ASN A 168 25.95 -0.46 -7.45
N ALA A 169 25.45 0.51 -6.71
CA ALA A 169 24.03 0.89 -6.72
C ALA A 169 23.55 1.35 -8.11
N ASP A 170 24.38 2.09 -8.85
CA ASP A 170 23.98 2.59 -10.18
C ASP A 170 23.81 1.44 -11.16
N GLN A 171 24.69 0.46 -11.13
CA GLN A 171 24.55 -0.75 -11.94
C GLN A 171 23.32 -1.58 -11.53
N ALA A 172 23.03 -1.68 -10.24
CA ALA A 172 21.83 -2.37 -9.76
C ALA A 172 20.53 -1.73 -10.28
N ARG A 173 20.51 -0.40 -10.41
CA ARG A 173 19.37 0.34 -10.99
C ARG A 173 19.13 0.07 -12.47
N LEU A 174 20.15 -0.36 -13.19
CA LEU A 174 20.07 -0.70 -14.62
C LEU A 174 19.72 -2.17 -14.87
N CYS A 175 19.77 -3.01 -13.84
CA CYS A 175 19.34 -4.41 -13.92
C CYS A 175 17.81 -4.52 -13.98
N PRO A 176 17.26 -5.67 -14.42
CA PRO A 176 15.88 -6.04 -14.09
C PRO A 176 15.65 -6.01 -12.56
N PRO A 177 14.40 -6.06 -12.08
CA PRO A 177 14.15 -6.18 -10.65
C PRO A 177 14.98 -7.31 -10.03
N LEU A 178 15.82 -6.97 -9.06
CA LEU A 178 16.72 -7.93 -8.41
C LEU A 178 16.07 -8.59 -7.19
N LEU A 179 15.19 -7.87 -6.49
CA LEU A 179 14.38 -8.45 -5.44
C LEU A 179 13.06 -8.92 -6.02
N GLN A 180 12.89 -10.24 -6.01
CA GLN A 180 11.74 -10.89 -6.64
C GLN A 180 11.46 -12.24 -5.97
N PHE A 181 10.29 -12.76 -6.19
CA PHE A 181 9.99 -14.16 -5.94
C PHE A 181 10.61 -15.06 -7.00
N SER A 182 10.75 -16.35 -6.71
CA SER A 182 10.83 -17.38 -7.75
C SER A 182 9.55 -17.37 -8.59
N ALA A 183 9.64 -17.91 -9.82
CA ALA A 183 8.47 -17.99 -10.68
C ALA A 183 7.28 -18.76 -10.02
N GLU A 184 7.61 -19.85 -9.31
CA GLU A 184 6.61 -20.65 -8.59
C GLU A 184 5.92 -19.85 -7.47
N MET A 185 6.69 -19.13 -6.67
CA MET A 185 6.14 -18.31 -5.57
C MET A 185 5.38 -17.09 -6.09
N GLU A 186 5.81 -16.49 -7.19
CA GLU A 186 5.07 -15.39 -7.84
C GLU A 186 3.69 -15.86 -8.30
N ASP A 187 3.57 -17.02 -8.94
CA ASP A 187 2.30 -17.61 -9.34
C ASP A 187 1.41 -17.92 -8.13
N ALA A 188 1.99 -18.47 -7.07
CA ALA A 188 1.29 -18.75 -5.82
C ALA A 188 0.78 -17.47 -5.14
N SER A 189 1.61 -16.43 -5.10
CA SER A 189 1.25 -15.12 -4.56
C SER A 189 0.16 -14.45 -5.39
N GLN A 190 0.24 -14.54 -6.72
CA GLN A 190 -0.78 -13.99 -7.62
C GLN A 190 -2.12 -14.72 -7.49
N THR A 191 -2.10 -16.04 -7.28
CA THR A 191 -3.30 -16.83 -7.00
C THR A 191 -3.97 -16.37 -5.70
N LEU A 192 -3.19 -16.18 -4.63
CA LEU A 192 -3.70 -15.63 -3.37
C LEU A 192 -4.28 -14.22 -3.55
N LYS A 193 -3.59 -13.32 -4.22
CA LYS A 193 -4.10 -11.96 -4.51
C LYS A 193 -5.42 -11.98 -5.27
N THR A 194 -5.53 -12.87 -6.25
CA THR A 194 -6.75 -13.04 -7.04
C THR A 194 -7.91 -13.57 -6.19
N PHE A 195 -7.64 -14.51 -5.29
CA PHE A 195 -8.61 -15.00 -4.33
C PHE A 195 -9.10 -13.89 -3.39
N LEU A 196 -8.19 -13.14 -2.79
CA LEU A 196 -8.53 -12.01 -1.89
C LEU A 196 -9.33 -10.93 -2.63
N LEU A 197 -8.96 -10.62 -3.87
CA LEU A 197 -9.71 -9.66 -4.69
C LEU A 197 -11.17 -10.07 -4.88
N ARG A 198 -11.40 -11.37 -5.15
CA ARG A 198 -12.75 -11.88 -5.41
C ARG A 198 -13.59 -12.03 -4.15
N ASN A 199 -13.00 -12.60 -3.10
CA ASN A 199 -13.74 -13.05 -1.93
C ASN A 199 -13.75 -12.02 -0.79
N LEU A 200 -12.73 -11.15 -0.69
CA LEU A 200 -12.63 -10.12 0.34
C LEU A 200 -12.93 -8.73 -0.21
N TYR A 201 -12.13 -8.21 -1.15
CA TYR A 201 -12.28 -6.81 -1.58
C TYR A 201 -13.56 -6.53 -2.37
N ARG A 202 -14.09 -7.54 -3.07
CA ARG A 202 -15.39 -7.45 -3.76
C ARG A 202 -16.55 -7.97 -2.93
N HIS A 203 -16.34 -8.28 -1.66
CA HIS A 203 -17.42 -8.65 -0.76
C HIS A 203 -18.43 -7.50 -0.64
N PRO A 204 -19.75 -7.73 -0.68
CA PRO A 204 -20.76 -6.66 -0.66
C PRO A 204 -20.61 -5.69 0.51
N GLN A 205 -20.30 -6.17 1.71
CA GLN A 205 -20.06 -5.31 2.89
C GLN A 205 -18.84 -4.40 2.71
N VAL A 206 -17.74 -4.91 2.14
CA VAL A 206 -16.54 -4.11 1.88
C VAL A 206 -16.83 -3.06 0.81
N MET A 207 -17.51 -3.44 -0.26
CA MET A 207 -17.91 -2.50 -1.32
C MET A 207 -18.83 -1.40 -0.78
N GLN A 208 -19.82 -1.74 0.05
CA GLN A 208 -20.71 -0.76 0.68
C GLN A 208 -19.94 0.24 1.55
N THR A 209 -19.02 -0.24 2.38
CA THR A 209 -18.16 0.61 3.21
C THR A 209 -17.27 1.51 2.36
N THR A 210 -16.69 0.97 1.30
CA THR A 210 -15.82 1.73 0.37
C THR A 210 -16.61 2.80 -0.37
N ASP A 211 -17.83 2.51 -0.83
CA ASP A 211 -18.68 3.49 -1.51
C ASP A 211 -19.15 4.60 -0.55
N TRP A 212 -19.43 4.23 0.69
CA TRP A 212 -19.72 5.22 1.73
C TRP A 212 -18.51 6.13 2.01
N ALA A 213 -17.31 5.56 2.18
CA ALA A 213 -16.08 6.33 2.37
C ALA A 213 -15.79 7.28 1.20
N ARG A 214 -15.98 6.82 -0.04
CA ARG A 214 -15.86 7.69 -1.24
C ARG A 214 -16.83 8.86 -1.19
N ARG A 215 -18.06 8.62 -0.77
CA ARG A 215 -19.07 9.68 -0.61
C ARG A 215 -18.64 10.69 0.43
N VAL A 216 -18.20 10.23 1.62
CA VAL A 216 -17.68 11.11 2.68
C VAL A 216 -16.55 12.01 2.18
N VAL A 217 -15.56 11.45 1.49
CA VAL A 217 -14.45 12.23 0.93
C VAL A 217 -14.92 13.25 -0.10
N HIS A 218 -15.82 12.85 -0.99
CA HIS A 218 -16.36 13.72 -2.02
C HIS A 218 -17.15 14.90 -1.42
N GLU A 219 -18.06 14.61 -0.52
CA GLU A 219 -18.91 15.62 0.11
C GLU A 219 -18.10 16.58 1.01
N LEU A 220 -17.12 16.08 1.76
CA LEU A 220 -16.18 16.93 2.49
C LEU A 220 -15.39 17.85 1.55
N PHE A 221 -14.92 17.33 0.42
CA PHE A 221 -14.20 18.14 -0.56
C PHE A 221 -15.07 19.28 -1.10
N GLU A 222 -16.32 19.00 -1.49
CA GLU A 222 -17.25 20.01 -1.98
C GLU A 222 -17.58 21.06 -0.92
N VAL A 223 -17.82 20.61 0.31
CA VAL A 223 -18.11 21.51 1.43
C VAL A 223 -16.94 22.46 1.70
N TYR A 224 -15.71 21.94 1.77
CA TYR A 224 -14.55 22.79 2.04
C TYR A 224 -14.19 23.71 0.88
N VAL A 225 -14.47 23.34 -0.36
CA VAL A 225 -14.34 24.25 -1.51
C VAL A 225 -15.37 25.38 -1.41
N SER A 226 -16.60 25.08 -1.04
CA SER A 226 -17.68 26.08 -0.95
C SER A 226 -17.63 26.91 0.35
N ARG A 227 -17.13 26.35 1.43
CA ARG A 227 -17.02 26.96 2.76
C ARG A 227 -15.59 26.85 3.33
N PRO A 228 -14.59 27.54 2.75
CA PRO A 228 -13.18 27.40 3.18
C PRO A 228 -12.94 27.73 4.64
N GLN A 229 -13.78 28.59 5.23
CA GLN A 229 -13.69 28.98 6.64
C GLN A 229 -13.91 27.84 7.63
N GLU A 230 -14.46 26.70 7.17
CA GLU A 230 -14.61 25.49 7.98
C GLU A 230 -13.28 24.73 8.17
N MET A 231 -12.27 25.03 7.36
CA MET A 231 -10.91 24.50 7.52
C MET A 231 -10.08 25.35 8.47
N PRO A 232 -8.99 24.80 9.04
CA PRO A 232 -7.98 25.61 9.72
C PRO A 232 -7.44 26.70 8.79
N ARG A 233 -7.17 27.90 9.35
CA ARG A 233 -6.70 29.08 8.59
C ARG A 233 -5.49 28.79 7.71
N ALA A 234 -4.58 27.95 8.17
CA ALA A 234 -3.40 27.53 7.42
C ALA A 234 -3.70 26.88 6.06
N PHE A 235 -4.86 26.23 5.92
CA PHE A 235 -5.34 25.67 4.66
C PHE A 235 -6.27 26.63 3.92
N ALA A 236 -7.20 27.26 4.63
CA ALA A 236 -8.20 28.15 4.04
C ALA A 236 -7.62 29.36 3.30
N GLN A 237 -6.43 29.82 3.69
CA GLN A 237 -5.77 31.00 3.13
C GLN A 237 -4.77 30.67 2.00
N ARG A 238 -4.63 29.41 1.60
CA ARG A 238 -3.72 29.04 0.50
C ARG A 238 -4.27 29.48 -0.84
N HIS A 239 -3.39 29.95 -1.74
CA HIS A 239 -3.78 30.45 -3.08
C HIS A 239 -4.53 29.45 -3.94
N ASN A 240 -4.21 28.16 -3.86
CA ASN A 240 -4.87 27.12 -4.62
C ASN A 240 -5.84 26.36 -3.69
N LEU A 241 -7.03 26.88 -3.55
CA LEU A 241 -8.05 26.31 -2.63
C LEU A 241 -8.35 24.84 -2.91
N PRO A 242 -8.62 24.37 -4.13
CA PRO A 242 -8.88 22.95 -4.36
C PRO A 242 -7.71 22.06 -3.92
N ARG A 243 -6.47 22.53 -4.11
CA ARG A 243 -5.28 21.81 -3.64
C ARG A 243 -5.18 21.80 -2.12
N ALA A 244 -5.44 22.93 -1.48
CA ALA A 244 -5.45 23.04 -0.02
C ALA A 244 -6.50 22.14 0.61
N VAL A 245 -7.68 22.03 0.00
CA VAL A 245 -8.74 21.11 0.44
C VAL A 245 -8.27 19.65 0.30
N ALA A 246 -7.66 19.29 -0.84
CA ALA A 246 -7.11 17.95 -1.04
C ALA A 246 -6.04 17.61 0.00
N ASP A 247 -5.13 18.55 0.29
CA ASP A 247 -4.09 18.41 1.32
C ASP A 247 -4.72 18.19 2.71
N TYR A 248 -5.75 18.96 3.06
CA TYR A 248 -6.42 18.87 4.34
C TYR A 248 -7.19 17.56 4.50
N VAL A 249 -8.00 17.18 3.50
CA VAL A 249 -8.80 15.94 3.54
C VAL A 249 -7.90 14.70 3.54
N SER A 250 -6.83 14.69 2.76
CA SER A 250 -5.90 13.55 2.74
C SER A 250 -5.10 13.37 4.04
N GLY A 251 -5.02 14.39 4.87
CA GLY A 251 -4.41 14.32 6.21
C GLY A 251 -5.35 13.86 7.32
N MET A 252 -6.62 13.60 7.00
CA MET A 252 -7.61 13.16 8.00
C MET A 252 -7.47 11.67 8.29
N THR A 253 -7.68 11.28 9.56
CA THR A 253 -7.98 9.89 9.88
C THR A 253 -9.44 9.58 9.53
N ASP A 254 -9.77 8.31 9.31
CA ASP A 254 -11.15 7.87 9.00
C ASP A 254 -12.16 8.36 10.04
N ARG A 255 -11.79 8.26 11.33
CA ARG A 255 -12.64 8.72 12.44
C ARG A 255 -12.86 10.24 12.41
N PHE A 256 -11.81 10.99 12.05
CA PHE A 256 -11.92 12.44 11.96
C PHE A 256 -12.78 12.83 10.76
N ALA A 257 -12.54 12.24 9.58
CA ALA A 257 -13.31 12.49 8.37
C ALA A 257 -14.80 12.19 8.58
N THR A 258 -15.14 11.04 9.20
CA THR A 258 -16.52 10.68 9.52
C THR A 258 -17.20 11.69 10.45
N ARG A 259 -16.51 12.13 11.49
CA ARG A 259 -17.03 13.12 12.44
C ARG A 259 -17.22 14.49 11.77
N GLU A 260 -16.28 14.92 10.97
CA GLU A 260 -16.38 16.17 10.21
C GLU A 260 -17.51 16.13 9.18
N HIS A 261 -17.68 14.99 8.50
CA HIS A 261 -18.78 14.79 7.59
C HIS A 261 -20.13 14.93 8.32
N ALA A 262 -20.33 14.26 9.45
CA ALA A 262 -21.54 14.40 10.26
C ALA A 262 -21.77 15.84 10.74
N ARG A 263 -20.71 16.59 11.08
CA ARG A 263 -20.79 17.99 11.49
C ARG A 263 -21.22 18.92 10.36
N LEU A 264 -20.71 18.70 9.15
CA LEU A 264 -20.82 19.65 8.04
C LEU A 264 -21.95 19.34 7.06
N VAL A 265 -22.24 18.07 6.85
CA VAL A 265 -23.23 17.59 5.87
C VAL A 265 -24.52 17.12 6.55
N GLY A 266 -24.40 16.67 7.79
CA GLY A 266 -25.48 16.02 8.52
C GLY A 266 -25.50 14.51 8.25
N SER A 267 -26.17 13.79 9.12
CA SER A 267 -26.36 12.33 9.01
C SER A 267 -27.51 11.98 8.06
#